data_d893b1a08c302ad152e76d50d33d1ca2
#
_entry.id   d893b1a08c302ad152e76d50d33d1ca2
#
_cell.length_a   1.000
_cell.length_b   1.000
_cell.length_c   1.000
_cell.angle_alpha   90.00
_cell.angle_beta   90.00
_cell.angle_gamma   90.00
#
_symmetry.space_group_name_H-M   'P 1'
#
loop_
_entity.id
_entity.type
_entity.pdbx_description
1 polymer ?
#
loop_
_entity_poly.entity_id
_entity_poly.type
_entity_poly.pdbx_seq_one_letter_code
_entity_poly.pdbx_strand_id
1 'polypeptide(L)'
;MTAAAEKRSVTIAEWYALAQQGVVLPMRVPLDGDSMRPLIRRGRDMVSIVPLNRPLKRGDVVLFEFPHGRYVVHRVYRMKENRVRTLGDNCWNPDPWMPETSVLGLVLQAERDGKIIRLDTRFSRCLGRIWAAGLPLRRFYWKSKAFAARVLRKLGLRR
;
A
#
# COMPACT_ATOMS: atom_id res chain seq x y z
N MET A 1 23.69 -3.73 -36.23
CA MET A 1 23.67 -2.61 -35.26
C MET A 1 22.31 -2.61 -34.61
N THR A 2 22.20 -3.24 -33.45
CA THR A 2 20.94 -3.40 -32.69
C THR A 2 20.86 -2.19 -31.77
N ALA A 3 19.94 -1.26 -32.09
CA ALA A 3 19.64 -0.14 -31.21
C ALA A 3 19.09 -0.69 -29.89
N ALA A 4 19.85 -0.56 -28.83
CA ALA A 4 19.37 -0.81 -27.47
C ALA A 4 18.25 0.19 -27.21
N ALA A 5 17.01 -0.29 -27.18
CA ALA A 5 15.86 0.51 -26.79
C ALA A 5 16.11 1.01 -25.36
N GLU A 6 16.42 2.27 -25.24
CA GLU A 6 16.58 2.97 -23.97
C GLU A 6 15.28 2.78 -23.19
N LYS A 7 15.35 2.01 -22.11
CA LYS A 7 14.22 1.76 -21.21
C LYS A 7 13.87 3.07 -20.50
N ARG A 8 13.06 3.90 -21.14
CA ARG A 8 12.51 5.10 -20.54
C ARG A 8 11.62 4.68 -19.38
N SER A 9 12.01 4.97 -18.17
CA SER A 9 11.19 4.73 -16.98
C SER A 9 10.07 5.77 -16.94
N VAL A 10 8.83 5.33 -17.13
CA VAL A 10 7.65 6.18 -17.00
C VAL A 10 7.41 6.48 -15.53
N THR A 11 7.29 7.73 -15.17
CA THR A 11 6.95 8.15 -13.81
C THR A 11 5.50 7.83 -13.48
N ILE A 12 5.14 7.80 -12.18
CA ILE A 12 3.76 7.57 -11.74
C ILE A 12 2.84 8.66 -12.30
N ALA A 13 3.30 9.91 -12.34
CA ALA A 13 2.53 11.03 -12.88
C ALA A 13 2.27 10.88 -14.38
N GLU A 14 3.28 10.53 -15.17
CA GLU A 14 3.14 10.27 -16.60
C GLU A 14 2.23 9.08 -16.88
N TRP A 15 2.39 7.99 -16.13
CA TRP A 15 1.51 6.83 -16.21
C TRP A 15 0.05 7.20 -15.94
N TYR A 16 -0.20 7.99 -14.91
CA TYR A 16 -1.56 8.42 -14.57
C TYR A 16 -2.13 9.38 -15.62
N ALA A 17 -1.33 10.28 -16.18
CA ALA A 17 -1.75 11.15 -17.26
C ALA A 17 -2.15 10.36 -18.52
N LEU A 18 -1.40 9.32 -18.89
CA LEU A 18 -1.76 8.42 -19.98
C LEU A 18 -3.06 7.66 -19.67
N ALA A 19 -3.25 7.24 -18.43
CA ALA A 19 -4.48 6.57 -18.00
C ALA A 19 -5.73 7.46 -18.13
N GLN A 20 -5.59 8.77 -17.85
CA GLN A 20 -6.68 9.75 -18.05
C GLN A 20 -7.02 9.95 -19.55
N GLN A 21 -6.09 9.67 -20.43
CA GLN A 21 -6.29 9.68 -21.89
C GLN A 21 -6.84 8.35 -22.44
N GLY A 22 -7.23 7.41 -21.55
CA GLY A 22 -7.78 6.11 -21.94
C GLY A 22 -6.74 5.02 -22.21
N VAL A 23 -5.46 5.30 -22.01
CA VAL A 23 -4.39 4.31 -22.17
C VAL A 23 -4.27 3.46 -20.90
N VAL A 24 -4.89 2.29 -20.90
CA VAL A 24 -4.87 1.37 -19.74
C VAL A 24 -3.67 0.43 -19.84
N LEU A 25 -2.54 0.85 -19.27
CA LEU A 25 -1.34 0.02 -19.17
C LEU A 25 -1.06 -0.32 -17.70
N PRO A 26 -0.76 -1.60 -17.37
CA PRO A 26 -0.30 -1.95 -16.04
C PRO A 26 1.09 -1.37 -15.79
N MET A 27 1.26 -0.67 -14.67
CA MET A 27 2.56 -0.20 -14.21
C MET A 27 3.17 -1.23 -13.25
N ARG A 28 4.44 -1.56 -13.44
CA ARG A 28 5.20 -2.43 -12.52
C ARG A 28 6.26 -1.61 -11.80
N VAL A 29 6.16 -1.54 -10.49
CA VAL A 29 7.10 -0.76 -9.66
C VAL A 29 7.49 -1.51 -8.39
N PRO A 30 8.74 -1.36 -7.90
CA PRO A 30 9.10 -1.77 -6.56
C PRO A 30 8.50 -0.77 -5.56
N LEU A 31 8.17 -1.23 -4.35
CA LEU A 31 7.83 -0.33 -3.26
C LEU A 31 9.05 -0.02 -2.39
N ASP A 32 9.20 1.24 -2.05
CA ASP A 32 10.30 1.74 -1.21
C ASP A 32 9.87 1.98 0.23
N GLY A 33 9.13 1.07 0.80
CA GLY A 33 8.66 1.18 2.19
C GLY A 33 8.27 -0.14 2.79
N ASP A 34 8.27 -0.20 4.11
CA ASP A 34 7.89 -1.40 4.88
C ASP A 34 6.43 -1.36 5.36
N SER A 35 5.65 -0.35 4.98
CA SER A 35 4.29 -0.13 5.47
C SER A 35 3.30 -1.25 5.09
N MET A 36 3.59 -2.00 4.03
CA MET A 36 2.75 -3.09 3.53
C MET A 36 3.26 -4.49 3.91
N ARG A 37 4.27 -4.60 4.78
CA ARG A 37 4.71 -5.91 5.31
C ARG A 37 3.62 -6.54 6.18
N PRO A 38 3.55 -7.87 6.23
CA PRO A 38 4.35 -8.88 5.52
C PRO A 38 3.93 -9.13 4.07
N LEU A 39 2.82 -8.51 3.63
CA LEU A 39 2.19 -8.79 2.34
C LEU A 39 3.09 -8.38 1.17
N ILE A 40 3.62 -7.16 1.19
CA ILE A 40 4.55 -6.63 0.20
C ILE A 40 5.85 -6.25 0.91
N ARG A 41 6.98 -6.70 0.38
CA ARG A 41 8.31 -6.51 0.98
C ARG A 41 9.16 -5.55 0.13
N ARG A 42 9.68 -4.53 0.79
CA ARG A 42 10.60 -3.56 0.20
C ARG A 42 11.76 -4.25 -0.51
N GLY A 43 12.09 -3.76 -1.71
CA GLY A 43 13.27 -4.19 -2.47
C GLY A 43 13.24 -5.64 -2.96
N ARG A 44 12.17 -6.38 -2.70
CA ARG A 44 12.02 -7.78 -3.11
C ARG A 44 10.82 -8.03 -4.01
N ASP A 45 9.74 -7.33 -3.76
CA ASP A 45 8.48 -7.54 -4.46
C ASP A 45 8.28 -6.44 -5.50
N MET A 46 7.83 -6.85 -6.70
CA MET A 46 7.34 -5.94 -7.74
C MET A 46 5.82 -5.94 -7.71
N VAL A 47 5.20 -4.77 -7.65
CA VAL A 47 3.75 -4.65 -7.69
C VAL A 47 3.26 -4.25 -9.07
N SER A 48 2.15 -4.85 -9.49
CA SER A 48 1.46 -4.48 -10.74
C SER A 48 0.23 -3.65 -10.39
N ILE A 49 0.19 -2.43 -10.92
CA ILE A 49 -0.84 -1.43 -10.65
C ILE A 49 -1.55 -1.14 -11.96
N VAL A 50 -2.87 -1.05 -11.90
CA VAL A 50 -3.71 -0.60 -13.03
C VAL A 50 -4.50 0.64 -12.61
N PRO A 51 -4.88 1.51 -13.55
CA PRO A 51 -5.77 2.63 -13.26
C PRO A 51 -7.07 2.15 -12.61
N LEU A 52 -7.65 2.99 -11.75
CA LEU A 52 -8.91 2.67 -11.10
C LEU A 52 -10.05 2.61 -12.14
N ASN A 53 -10.53 1.42 -12.42
CA ASN A 53 -11.55 1.13 -13.46
C ASN A 53 -12.86 0.57 -12.89
N ARG A 54 -13.01 0.56 -11.57
CA ARG A 54 -14.21 0.10 -10.87
C ARG A 54 -14.35 0.81 -9.52
N PRO A 55 -15.54 0.81 -8.92
CA PRO A 55 -15.71 1.31 -7.57
C PRO A 55 -14.77 0.65 -6.56
N LEU A 56 -14.22 1.44 -5.66
CA LEU A 56 -13.38 0.96 -4.56
C LEU A 56 -14.17 0.04 -3.63
N LYS A 57 -13.45 -0.91 -3.03
CA LYS A 57 -13.99 -1.81 -2.01
C LYS A 57 -13.06 -1.82 -0.79
N ARG A 58 -13.63 -1.93 0.39
CA ARG A 58 -12.85 -2.14 1.61
C ARG A 58 -11.97 -3.39 1.46
N GLY A 59 -10.70 -3.23 1.77
CA GLY A 59 -9.69 -4.27 1.62
C GLY A 59 -8.92 -4.24 0.30
N ASP A 60 -9.31 -3.42 -0.69
CA ASP A 60 -8.49 -3.19 -1.88
C ASP A 60 -7.13 -2.60 -1.48
N VAL A 61 -6.09 -2.98 -2.20
CA VAL A 61 -4.77 -2.34 -2.10
C VAL A 61 -4.68 -1.33 -3.23
N VAL A 62 -4.40 -0.08 -2.90
CA VAL A 62 -4.47 1.05 -3.83
C VAL A 62 -3.20 1.87 -3.82
N LEU A 63 -2.86 2.42 -4.99
CA LEU A 63 -1.93 3.52 -5.14
C LEU A 63 -2.71 4.83 -4.98
N PHE A 64 -2.26 5.71 -4.12
CA PHE A 64 -2.85 7.02 -3.96
C PHE A 64 -1.80 8.09 -3.74
N GLU A 65 -2.19 9.33 -3.99
CA GLU A 65 -1.34 10.50 -3.84
C GLU A 65 -1.71 11.28 -2.58
N PHE A 66 -0.71 11.47 -1.72
CA PHE A 66 -0.78 12.41 -0.61
C PHE A 66 -0.48 13.84 -1.08
N PRO A 67 -0.88 14.86 -0.30
CA PRO A 67 -0.39 16.22 -0.50
C PRO A 67 1.14 16.26 -0.66
N HIS A 68 1.62 17.20 -1.48
CA HIS A 68 3.04 17.36 -1.85
C HIS A 68 3.61 16.26 -2.76
N GLY A 69 2.76 15.58 -3.55
CA GLY A 69 3.22 14.66 -4.61
C GLY A 69 3.80 13.34 -4.09
N ARG A 70 3.50 12.94 -2.86
CA ARG A 70 3.97 11.68 -2.30
C ARG A 70 3.01 10.53 -2.64
N TYR A 71 3.50 9.57 -3.40
CA TYR A 71 2.75 8.37 -3.76
C TYR A 71 2.91 7.27 -2.72
N VAL A 72 1.81 6.62 -2.36
CA VAL A 72 1.78 5.58 -1.32
C VAL A 72 0.88 4.43 -1.76
N VAL A 73 1.29 3.21 -1.43
CA VAL A 73 0.46 2.01 -1.60
C VAL A 73 0.02 1.53 -0.23
N HIS A 74 -1.29 1.60 0.05
CA HIS A 74 -1.89 1.09 1.27
C HIS A 74 -3.22 0.39 0.98
N ARG A 75 -3.81 -0.20 2.01
CA ARG A 75 -5.09 -0.90 1.93
C ARG A 75 -6.24 0.01 2.30
N VAL A 76 -7.34 -0.04 1.55
CA VAL A 76 -8.60 0.66 1.87
C VAL A 76 -9.14 0.11 3.20
N TYR A 77 -9.09 0.94 4.23
CA TYR A 77 -9.52 0.62 5.59
C TYR A 77 -10.99 0.98 5.83
N ARG A 78 -11.36 2.22 5.49
CA ARG A 78 -12.75 2.72 5.63
C ARG A 78 -13.09 3.61 4.45
N MET A 79 -14.39 3.66 4.15
CA MET A 79 -14.96 4.54 3.14
C MET A 79 -16.18 5.21 3.74
N LYS A 80 -16.39 6.48 3.42
CA LYS A 80 -17.57 7.26 3.82
C LYS A 80 -17.82 8.32 2.76
N GLU A 81 -19.01 8.29 2.14
CA GLU A 81 -19.34 9.18 1.02
C GLU A 81 -18.26 9.11 -0.08
N ASN A 82 -17.73 10.25 -0.52
CA ASN A 82 -16.67 10.34 -1.53
C ASN A 82 -15.27 10.42 -0.90
N ARG A 83 -15.07 9.86 0.31
CA ARG A 83 -13.80 9.87 1.03
C ARG A 83 -13.34 8.47 1.37
N VAL A 84 -12.05 8.27 1.28
CA VAL A 84 -11.38 7.02 1.61
C VAL A 84 -10.36 7.24 2.71
N ARG A 85 -10.21 6.25 3.55
CA ARG A 85 -9.16 6.18 4.55
C ARG A 85 -8.42 4.88 4.39
N THR A 86 -7.13 4.94 4.23
CA THR A 86 -6.25 3.81 4.00
C THR A 86 -5.46 3.42 5.25
N LEU A 87 -4.83 2.25 5.22
CA LEU A 87 -3.98 1.74 6.29
C LEU A 87 -2.92 0.82 5.68
N GLY A 88 -1.67 1.08 5.96
CA GLY A 88 -0.60 0.11 5.67
C GLY A 88 -0.73 -1.13 6.53
N ASP A 89 -0.52 -2.31 5.95
CA ASP A 89 -0.66 -3.58 6.69
C ASP A 89 0.31 -3.68 7.88
N ASN A 90 1.42 -2.95 7.86
CA ASN A 90 2.38 -2.84 8.96
C ASN A 90 2.23 -1.52 9.76
N CYS A 91 1.23 -0.72 9.47
CA CYS A 91 0.99 0.55 10.17
C CYS A 91 0.02 0.37 11.33
N TRP A 92 0.15 1.23 12.34
CA TRP A 92 -0.71 1.23 13.56
C TRP A 92 -1.73 2.36 13.54
N ASN A 93 -1.45 3.41 12.74
CA ASN A 93 -2.37 4.53 12.56
C ASN A 93 -2.88 4.50 11.13
N PRO A 94 -4.21 4.54 10.93
CA PRO A 94 -4.77 4.79 9.63
C PRO A 94 -4.35 6.17 9.11
N ASP A 95 -4.25 6.28 7.80
CA ASP A 95 -4.02 7.54 7.13
C ASP A 95 -5.16 8.53 7.38
N PRO A 96 -4.99 9.82 7.16
CA PRO A 96 -6.07 10.80 7.20
C PRO A 96 -7.16 10.46 6.17
N TRP A 97 -8.35 11.02 6.33
CA TRP A 97 -9.41 10.94 5.33
C TRP A 97 -9.03 11.76 4.10
N MET A 98 -9.05 11.12 2.94
CA MET A 98 -8.72 11.73 1.66
C MET A 98 -9.90 11.61 0.69
N PRO A 99 -10.02 12.50 -0.31
CA PRO A 99 -10.98 12.33 -1.39
C PRO A 99 -10.73 11.00 -2.13
N GLU A 100 -11.77 10.34 -2.60
CA GLU A 100 -11.62 9.12 -3.41
C GLU A 100 -10.86 9.40 -4.71
N THR A 101 -10.93 10.64 -5.22
CA THR A 101 -10.17 11.11 -6.39
C THR A 101 -8.65 11.09 -6.22
N SER A 102 -8.15 11.02 -4.98
CA SER A 102 -6.72 10.83 -4.70
C SER A 102 -6.23 9.41 -4.99
N VAL A 103 -7.14 8.47 -5.25
CA VAL A 103 -6.79 7.09 -5.60
C VAL A 103 -6.53 7.00 -7.09
N LEU A 104 -5.29 6.72 -7.46
CA LEU A 104 -4.83 6.69 -8.85
C LEU A 104 -4.99 5.31 -9.48
N GLY A 105 -4.88 4.24 -8.68
CA GLY A 105 -4.96 2.90 -9.23
C GLY A 105 -5.10 1.79 -8.20
N LEU A 106 -5.37 0.60 -8.71
CA LEU A 106 -5.51 -0.65 -7.96
C LEU A 106 -4.24 -1.49 -8.10
N VAL A 107 -3.74 -2.02 -6.99
CA VAL A 107 -2.68 -3.03 -7.00
C VAL A 107 -3.32 -4.39 -7.21
N LEU A 108 -3.08 -4.99 -8.36
CA LEU A 108 -3.65 -6.30 -8.72
C LEU A 108 -2.88 -7.44 -8.10
N GLN A 109 -1.55 -7.33 -8.09
CA GLN A 109 -0.68 -8.40 -7.64
C GLN A 109 0.69 -7.87 -7.19
N ALA A 110 1.34 -8.68 -6.37
CA ALA A 110 2.76 -8.57 -6.08
C ALA A 110 3.48 -9.81 -6.60
N GLU A 111 4.66 -9.62 -7.19
CA GLU A 111 5.53 -10.71 -7.64
C GLU A 111 6.74 -10.79 -6.72
N ARG A 112 6.99 -11.98 -6.18
CA ARG A 112 8.08 -12.30 -5.28
C ARG A 112 8.78 -13.57 -5.73
N ASP A 113 10.06 -13.48 -6.09
CA ASP A 113 10.87 -14.64 -6.51
C ASP A 113 10.16 -15.50 -7.58
N GLY A 114 9.55 -14.85 -8.59
CA GLY A 114 8.77 -15.51 -9.64
C GLY A 114 7.37 -15.99 -9.22
N LYS A 115 6.98 -15.85 -7.94
CA LYS A 115 5.64 -16.22 -7.44
C LYS A 115 4.71 -15.02 -7.45
N ILE A 116 3.51 -15.20 -7.98
CA ILE A 116 2.48 -14.17 -8.04
C ILE A 116 1.55 -14.28 -6.83
N ILE A 117 1.40 -13.18 -6.11
CA ILE A 117 0.49 -13.01 -4.98
C ILE A 117 -0.64 -12.09 -5.45
N ARG A 118 -1.83 -12.65 -5.69
CA ARG A 118 -3.01 -11.88 -6.13
C ARG A 118 -3.59 -11.06 -4.99
N LEU A 119 -3.80 -9.77 -5.21
CA LEU A 119 -4.29 -8.80 -4.22
C LEU A 119 -5.70 -8.30 -4.50
N ASP A 120 -6.18 -8.46 -5.73
CA ASP A 120 -7.50 -8.04 -6.21
C ASP A 120 -8.62 -9.07 -5.94
N THR A 121 -8.31 -10.18 -5.26
CA THR A 121 -9.26 -11.25 -5.00
C THR A 121 -10.17 -10.95 -3.79
N ARG A 122 -11.34 -11.60 -3.73
CA ARG A 122 -12.24 -11.55 -2.56
C ARG A 122 -11.54 -12.06 -1.30
N PHE A 123 -10.72 -13.10 -1.44
CA PHE A 123 -9.94 -13.66 -0.33
C PHE A 123 -8.92 -12.66 0.22
N SER A 124 -8.12 -12.03 -0.64
CA SER A 124 -7.15 -11.01 -0.24
C SER A 124 -7.82 -9.83 0.49
N ARG A 125 -8.96 -9.36 -0.03
CA ARG A 125 -9.73 -8.29 0.63
C ARG A 125 -10.27 -8.72 2.00
N CYS A 126 -10.81 -9.93 2.10
CA CYS A 126 -11.34 -10.48 3.36
C CYS A 126 -10.21 -10.59 4.41
N LEU A 127 -9.09 -11.19 4.03
CA LEU A 127 -7.92 -11.33 4.91
C LEU A 127 -7.40 -9.96 5.36
N GLY A 128 -7.31 -9.00 4.44
CA GLY A 128 -6.91 -7.62 4.76
C GLY A 128 -7.87 -6.91 5.72
N ARG A 129 -9.18 -7.18 5.61
CA ARG A 129 -10.20 -6.64 6.53
C ARG A 129 -10.06 -7.23 7.94
N ILE A 130 -9.85 -8.55 8.03
CA ILE A 130 -9.60 -9.24 9.32
C ILE A 130 -8.32 -8.69 9.95
N TRP A 131 -7.26 -8.55 9.16
CA TRP A 131 -6.00 -7.97 9.62
C TRP A 131 -6.16 -6.53 10.13
N ALA A 132 -6.95 -5.71 9.43
CA ALA A 132 -7.26 -4.35 9.84
C ALA A 132 -8.17 -4.29 11.08
N ALA A 133 -9.10 -5.24 11.24
CA ALA A 133 -9.92 -5.35 12.45
C ALA A 133 -9.07 -5.65 13.70
N GLY A 134 -7.96 -6.36 13.57
CA GLY A 134 -6.98 -6.61 14.63
C GLY A 134 -6.14 -5.37 15.04
N LEU A 135 -6.34 -4.22 14.42
CA LEU A 135 -5.57 -3.01 14.70
C LEU A 135 -5.58 -2.58 16.19
N PRO A 136 -6.70 -2.62 16.93
CA PRO A 136 -6.71 -2.26 18.36
C PRO A 136 -5.79 -3.15 19.20
N LEU A 137 -5.82 -4.47 18.94
CA LEU A 137 -4.96 -5.44 19.64
C LEU A 137 -3.48 -5.21 19.32
N ARG A 138 -3.15 -4.97 18.05
CA ARG A 138 -1.79 -4.65 17.63
C ARG A 138 -1.30 -3.36 18.29
N ARG A 139 -2.14 -2.33 18.36
CA ARG A 139 -1.82 -1.06 19.05
C ARG A 139 -1.56 -1.28 20.54
N PHE A 140 -2.39 -2.06 21.20
CA PHE A 140 -2.21 -2.39 22.61
C PHE A 140 -0.88 -3.14 22.83
N TYR A 141 -0.63 -4.19 22.05
CA TYR A 141 0.62 -4.96 22.13
C TYR A 141 1.87 -4.08 21.98
N TRP A 142 1.90 -3.22 20.97
CA TRP A 142 3.06 -2.36 20.74
C TRP A 142 3.21 -1.28 21.81
N LYS A 143 2.11 -0.71 22.31
CA LYS A 143 2.16 0.24 23.43
C LYS A 143 2.70 -0.42 24.69
N SER A 144 2.24 -1.62 25.00
CA SER A 144 2.73 -2.40 26.14
C SER A 144 4.21 -2.73 26.03
N LYS A 145 4.65 -3.15 24.83
CA LYS A 145 6.06 -3.44 24.57
C LYS A 145 6.94 -2.17 24.68
N ALA A 146 6.48 -1.04 24.15
CA ALA A 146 7.19 0.23 24.27
C ALA A 146 7.26 0.71 25.71
N PHE A 147 6.18 0.53 26.48
CA PHE A 147 6.15 0.84 27.92
C PHE A 147 7.14 -0.04 28.69
N ALA A 148 7.09 -1.36 28.49
CA ALA A 148 8.02 -2.29 29.13
C ALA A 148 9.48 -1.96 28.80
N ALA A 149 9.79 -1.66 27.54
CA ALA A 149 11.14 -1.24 27.13
C ALA A 149 11.59 0.07 27.79
N ARG A 150 10.66 1.01 28.04
CA ARG A 150 10.95 2.27 28.75
C ARG A 150 11.24 2.02 30.23
N VAL A 151 10.45 1.14 30.87
CA VAL A 151 10.65 0.75 32.27
C VAL A 151 12.00 0.06 32.44
N LEU A 152 12.31 -0.94 31.60
CA LEU A 152 13.59 -1.66 31.65
C LEU A 152 14.80 -0.74 31.47
N ARG A 153 14.70 0.28 30.61
CA ARG A 153 15.77 1.29 30.46
C ARG A 153 15.93 2.14 31.74
N LYS A 154 14.82 2.55 32.36
CA LYS A 154 14.87 3.33 33.63
C LYS A 154 15.48 2.53 34.77
N LEU A 155 15.31 1.21 34.76
CA LEU A 155 15.87 0.29 35.76
C LEU A 155 17.31 -0.16 35.44
N GLY A 156 17.93 0.33 34.35
CA GLY A 156 19.27 -0.06 33.96
C GLY A 156 19.41 -1.51 33.44
N LEU A 157 18.28 -2.22 33.22
CA LEU A 157 18.24 -3.65 32.86
C LEU A 157 18.38 -3.89 31.34
N ARG A 158 18.48 -2.86 30.54
CA ARG A 158 18.68 -2.95 29.07
C ARG A 158 19.56 -1.81 28.58
N ARG A 159 20.70 -2.14 27.98
CA ARG A 159 21.55 -1.23 27.20
C ARG A 159 20.99 -0.99 25.80
#